data_ffc81927c04e6b460b760a3c84d2baf1
#
_entry.id   ffc81927c04e6b460b760a3c84d2baf1
#
_cell.length_a   1.000
_cell.length_b   1.000
_cell.length_c   1.000
_cell.angle_alpha   90.00
_cell.angle_beta   90.00
_cell.angle_gamma   90.00
#
_symmetry.space_group_name_H-M   'P 1'
#
loop_
_entity.id
_entity.type
_entity.pdbx_description
1 polymer ?
#
loop_
_entity_poly.entity_id
_entity_poly.type
_entity_poly.pdbx_seq_one_letter_code
_entity_poly.pdbx_strand_id
1 'polypeptide(L)' 'MPYVHIQITREGATPEQKSELIRGTTDLLVSVLNKNPATTFVIIEEVDTDHWGIAGESVTTLRRRAREQGAPQ' A
#
# COMPACT_ATOMS: atom_id res chain seq x y z
N MET A 1 19.08 2.31 -11.01
CA MET A 1 18.69 1.97 -9.64
C MET A 1 17.19 2.20 -9.46
N PRO A 2 16.37 1.17 -9.55
CA PRO A 2 14.93 1.37 -9.45
C PRO A 2 14.49 1.60 -8.00
N TYR A 3 13.42 2.36 -7.85
CA TYR A 3 12.83 2.68 -6.57
C TYR A 3 11.30 2.57 -6.71
N VAL A 4 10.69 1.81 -5.82
CA VAL A 4 9.24 1.65 -5.80
C VAL A 4 8.70 2.05 -4.44
N HIS A 5 7.70 2.90 -4.44
CA HIS A 5 7.05 3.33 -3.21
C HIS A 5 5.59 2.88 -3.24
N ILE A 6 5.22 2.05 -2.29
CA ILE A 6 3.84 1.55 -2.16
C ILE A 6 3.23 2.21 -0.93
N GLN A 7 2.18 2.98 -1.15
CA GLN A 7 1.41 3.55 -0.04
C GLN A 7 0.09 2.81 0.08
N ILE A 8 -0.23 2.40 1.29
CA ILE A 8 -1.48 1.72 1.59
C ILE A 8 -2.11 2.35 2.82
N THR A 9 -3.41 2.26 2.94
CA THR A 9 -4.07 2.64 4.18
C THR A 9 -3.70 1.65 5.29
N ARG A 10 -3.60 2.16 6.51
CA ARG A 10 -3.20 1.33 7.67
C ARG A 10 -4.39 0.47 8.08
N GLU A 11 -4.36 -0.80 7.69
CA GLU A 11 -5.47 -1.73 7.92
C GLU A 11 -5.00 -3.11 8.34
N GLY A 12 -3.86 -3.18 9.01
CA GLY A 12 -3.40 -4.43 9.61
C GLY A 12 -2.56 -5.33 8.71
N ALA A 13 -1.88 -4.77 7.72
CA ALA A 13 -0.93 -5.56 6.94
C ALA A 13 0.14 -6.12 7.87
N THR A 14 0.43 -7.42 7.76
CA THR A 14 1.41 -8.08 8.61
C THR A 14 2.82 -7.87 8.09
N PRO A 15 3.85 -8.02 8.95
CA PRO A 15 5.24 -7.98 8.48
C PRO A 15 5.52 -9.01 7.39
N GLU A 16 4.89 -10.20 7.46
CA GLU A 16 5.04 -11.24 6.46
C GLU A 16 4.48 -10.79 5.11
N GLN A 17 3.32 -10.14 5.13
CA GLN A 17 2.71 -9.61 3.91
C GLN A 17 3.56 -8.52 3.29
N LYS A 18 4.12 -7.63 4.11
CA LYS A 18 5.01 -6.58 3.63
C LYS A 18 6.28 -7.17 3.02
N SER A 19 6.84 -8.20 3.66
CA SER A 19 8.01 -8.90 3.13
C SER A 19 7.72 -9.53 1.78
N GLU A 20 6.54 -10.12 1.63
CA GLU A 20 6.10 -10.73 0.38
C GLU A 20 5.94 -9.68 -0.72
N LEU A 21 5.39 -8.52 -0.39
CA LEU A 21 5.24 -7.42 -1.34
C LEU A 21 6.61 -6.91 -1.80
N ILE A 22 7.55 -6.78 -0.87
CA ILE A 22 8.90 -6.32 -1.21
C ILE A 22 9.57 -7.30 -2.16
N ARG A 23 9.50 -8.60 -1.85
CA ARG A 23 10.09 -9.64 -2.69
C ARG A 23 9.42 -9.68 -4.06
N GLY A 24 8.10 -9.71 -4.09
CA GLY A 24 7.35 -9.79 -5.35
C GLY A 24 7.57 -8.61 -6.24
N THR A 25 7.62 -7.41 -5.66
CA THR A 25 7.89 -6.19 -6.43
C THR A 25 9.30 -6.20 -7.02
N THR A 26 10.28 -6.63 -6.21
CA THR A 26 11.66 -6.77 -6.68
C THR A 26 11.74 -7.77 -7.83
N ASP A 27 11.11 -8.94 -7.66
CA ASP A 27 11.10 -9.98 -8.68
C ASP A 27 10.47 -9.50 -9.98
N LEU A 28 9.43 -8.70 -9.89
CA LEU A 28 8.75 -8.15 -11.05
C LEU A 28 9.69 -7.23 -11.84
N LEU A 29 10.42 -6.36 -11.15
CA LEU A 29 11.36 -5.47 -11.81
C LEU A 29 12.52 -6.22 -12.43
N VAL A 30 12.98 -7.29 -11.80
CA VAL A 30 14.00 -8.15 -12.38
C VAL A 30 13.48 -8.83 -13.64
N SER A 31 12.27 -9.38 -13.56
CA SER A 31 11.67 -10.13 -14.65
C SER A 31 11.38 -9.25 -15.87
N VAL A 32 10.81 -8.08 -15.66
CA VAL A 32 10.36 -7.21 -16.75
C VAL A 32 11.47 -6.33 -17.28
N LEU A 33 12.28 -5.76 -16.39
CA LEU A 33 13.28 -4.73 -16.76
C LEU A 33 14.71 -5.21 -16.61
N ASN A 34 14.93 -6.45 -16.21
CA ASN A 34 16.27 -7.01 -15.99
C ASN A 34 17.09 -6.16 -15.01
N LYS A 35 16.45 -5.65 -13.97
CA LYS A 35 17.14 -4.84 -12.96
C LYS A 35 17.90 -5.71 -11.98
N ASN A 36 18.95 -5.15 -11.39
CA ASN A 36 19.73 -5.84 -10.37
C ASN A 36 18.97 -5.81 -9.04
N PRO A 37 18.60 -6.98 -8.46
CA PRO A 37 17.86 -6.97 -7.20
C PRO A 37 18.65 -6.34 -6.06
N ALA A 38 19.98 -6.38 -6.10
CA ALA A 38 20.83 -5.80 -5.06
C ALA A 38 20.73 -4.28 -4.98
N THR A 39 20.24 -3.63 -6.03
CA THR A 39 20.11 -2.17 -6.08
C THR A 39 18.67 -1.73 -6.35
N THR A 40 17.71 -2.63 -6.12
CA THR A 40 16.28 -2.31 -6.27
C THR A 40 15.71 -2.01 -4.88
N PHE A 41 15.12 -0.82 -4.75
CA PHE A 41 14.56 -0.38 -3.48
C PHE A 41 13.03 -0.41 -3.53
N VAL A 42 12.43 -0.96 -2.46
CA VAL A 42 10.98 -0.97 -2.31
C VAL A 42 10.65 -0.44 -0.92
N ILE A 43 9.82 0.58 -0.87
CA ILE A 43 9.37 1.17 0.39
C ILE A 43 7.87 0.98 0.51
N ILE A 44 7.42 0.49 1.67
CA ILE A 44 6.00 0.36 1.97
C ILE A 44 5.69 1.36 3.08
N GLU A 45 4.74 2.24 2.82
CA GLU A 45 4.32 3.24 3.79
C GLU A 45 2.85 3.05 4.10
N GLU A 46 2.53 2.92 5.38
CA GLU A 46 1.15 2.86 5.83
C GLU A 46 0.68 4.26 6.22
N VAL A 47 -0.47 4.65 5.70
CA VAL A 47 -1.05 5.98 5.93
C VAL A 47 -2.34 5.78 6.72
N ASP A 48 -2.48 6.51 7.82
CA ASP A 48 -3.71 6.47 8.60
C ASP A 48 -4.90 6.88 7.73
N THR A 49 -6.04 6.25 7.96
CA THR A 49 -7.25 6.55 7.19
C THR A 49 -7.73 7.97 7.38
N ASP A 50 -7.33 8.63 8.48
CA ASP A 50 -7.60 10.06 8.68
C ASP A 50 -6.83 10.94 7.70
N HIS A 51 -5.73 10.41 7.15
CA HIS A 51 -4.84 11.17 6.27
C HIS A 51 -4.98 10.78 4.81
N TRP A 52 -5.92 9.89 4.49
CA TRP A 52 -6.16 9.45 3.12
C TRP A 52 -7.47 10.01 2.64
N GLY A 53 -7.40 10.93 1.70
CA GLY A 53 -8.58 11.64 1.20
C GLY A 53 -9.05 11.12 -0.14
N ILE A 54 -10.37 10.97 -0.27
CA ILE A 54 -11.04 10.63 -1.52
C ILE A 54 -12.21 11.60 -1.66
N ALA A 55 -12.28 12.30 -2.80
CA ALA A 55 -13.38 13.21 -3.11
C ALA A 55 -13.62 14.25 -2.01
N GLY A 56 -12.53 14.70 -1.38
CA GLY A 56 -12.61 15.75 -0.36
C GLY A 56 -12.89 15.26 1.05
N GLU A 57 -13.02 13.96 1.25
CA GLU A 57 -13.32 13.38 2.56
C GLU A 57 -12.26 12.36 2.96
N SER A 58 -11.98 12.23 4.26
CA SER A 58 -11.08 11.19 4.72
C SER A 58 -11.73 9.82 4.59
N VAL A 59 -10.90 8.79 4.40
CA VAL A 59 -11.38 7.40 4.37
C VAL A 59 -12.07 7.04 5.69
N THR A 60 -11.55 7.55 6.81
CA THR A 60 -12.20 7.34 8.11
C THR A 60 -13.66 7.80 8.07
N THR A 61 -13.89 9.01 7.57
CA THR A 61 -15.23 9.57 7.49
C THR A 61 -16.11 8.76 6.53
N LEU A 62 -15.58 8.39 5.37
CA LEU A 62 -16.34 7.63 4.39
C LEU A 62 -16.77 6.27 4.93
N ARG A 63 -15.87 5.58 5.63
CA ARG A 63 -16.17 4.27 6.22
C ARG A 63 -17.18 4.38 7.36
N ARG A 64 -17.08 5.43 8.18
CA ARG A 64 -18.06 5.67 9.23
C ARG A 64 -19.45 5.90 8.65
N ARG A 65 -19.55 6.71 7.59
CA ARG A 65 -20.83 6.96 6.91
C ARG A 65 -21.39 5.67 6.32
N ALA A 66 -20.55 4.87 5.71
CA ALA A 66 -20.98 3.60 5.13
C ALA A 66 -21.54 2.66 6.21
N ARG A 67 -20.88 2.60 7.37
CA ARG A 67 -21.36 1.77 8.49
C ARG A 67 -22.69 2.30 9.04
N GLU A 68 -22.83 3.61 9.16
CA GLU A 68 -24.07 4.24 9.63
C GLU A 68 -25.22 3.98 8.68
N GLN A 69 -24.94 3.83 7.40
CA GLN A 69 -25.95 3.51 6.40
C GLN A 69 -26.15 2.02 6.23
N GLY A 70 -25.44 1.18 7.02
CA GLY A 70 -25.52 -0.25 6.93
C GLY A 70 -24.81 -0.84 5.71
N ALA A 71 -24.01 -0.07 4.99
CA ALA A 71 -23.29 -0.55 3.83
C ALA A 71 -22.01 -1.28 4.24
N PRO A 72 -21.67 -2.41 3.58
CA PRO A 72 -20.42 -3.09 3.88
C PRO A 72 -19.22 -2.30 3.35
N GLN A 73 -18.06 -2.56 3.94
CA GLN A 73 -16.80 -1.90 3.54
C GLN A 73 -15.97 -2.74 2.58
#